data_57e82c4f7cde19f6cd56db3b997cb89d
#
_entry.id   57e82c4f7cde19f6cd56db3b997cb89d
#
_cell.length_a   1.000
_cell.length_b   1.000
_cell.length_c   1.000
_cell.angle_alpha   90.00
_cell.angle_beta   90.00
_cell.angle_gamma   90.00
#
_symmetry.space_group_name_H-M   'P 1'
#
loop_
_entity.id
_entity.type
_entity.pdbx_description
1 polymer ?
#
loop_
_entity_poly.entity_id
_entity_poly.type
_entity_poly.pdbx_seq_one_letter_code
_entity_poly.pdbx_strand_id
1 'polypeptide(L)'
;QSRFTVSAGSVTTPSNNYMTFNVLDEELEGYLQLIKTDTETGKAVKIANTAFALYQLDEKDRKTRISMIDPASGSATKKTDVFYTDADGLMKTPEKLPLGRYLIEELQGPEGYFNDPAYYVKFEIKSDRVWQVVGNATNDMDEYIVTEKYCNHETLGQLTIRKLGNVLTDYQDGQFIYTQDNIAGAVYEIHAAADIATPDRQGTYWYKSGDLVATITTGAEGQVDE
;
A
#
# COMPACT_ATOMS: atom_id res chain seq x y z
N GLN A 1 5.23 -0.61 37.88
CA GLN A 1 5.74 -1.08 39.19
C GLN A 1 4.54 -1.18 40.15
N SER A 2 4.13 -2.38 40.51
CA SER A 2 3.11 -2.61 41.55
C SER A 2 3.73 -2.39 42.91
N ARG A 3 3.19 -1.47 43.69
CA ARG A 3 3.59 -1.24 45.10
C ARG A 3 2.63 -1.95 46.02
N PHE A 4 3.16 -2.71 46.95
CA PHE A 4 2.38 -3.28 48.06
C PHE A 4 2.98 -2.91 49.41
N THR A 5 2.15 -2.80 50.41
CA THR A 5 2.58 -2.48 51.79
C THR A 5 2.20 -3.64 52.69
N VAL A 6 3.18 -4.17 53.39
CA VAL A 6 2.97 -5.16 54.45
C VAL A 6 2.87 -4.42 55.79
N SER A 7 1.75 -4.52 56.48
CA SER A 7 1.60 -3.93 57.81
C SER A 7 1.59 -5.03 58.91
N ALA A 8 2.07 -4.68 60.08
CA ALA A 8 2.26 -5.62 61.20
C ALA A 8 0.98 -6.33 61.70
N GLY A 9 -0.20 -5.85 61.30
CA GLY A 9 -1.48 -6.49 61.62
C GLY A 9 -1.97 -7.54 60.61
N SER A 10 -1.24 -7.78 59.57
CA SER A 10 -1.67 -8.65 58.43
C SER A 10 -1.29 -10.12 58.63
N VAL A 11 -0.53 -10.47 59.67
CA VAL A 11 -0.08 -11.84 59.96
C VAL A 11 -0.73 -12.33 61.23
N THR A 12 -1.70 -13.23 61.10
CA THR A 12 -2.52 -13.71 62.23
C THR A 12 -2.09 -15.08 62.78
N THR A 13 -1.08 -15.76 62.22
CA THR A 13 -0.59 -17.07 62.69
C THR A 13 0.94 -17.18 62.65
N PRO A 14 1.57 -17.69 63.73
CA PRO A 14 3.04 -17.77 63.84
C PRO A 14 3.72 -18.80 62.93
N SER A 15 2.97 -19.62 62.22
CA SER A 15 3.54 -20.77 61.48
C SER A 15 3.72 -20.58 59.97
N ASN A 16 3.20 -19.49 59.41
CA ASN A 16 3.33 -19.22 57.96
C ASN A 16 3.55 -17.73 57.70
N ASN A 17 4.80 -17.31 57.69
CA ASN A 17 5.21 -15.94 57.37
C ASN A 17 5.34 -15.66 55.85
N TYR A 18 4.62 -16.42 55.00
CA TYR A 18 4.68 -16.23 53.57
C TYR A 18 3.40 -15.55 53.09
N MET A 19 3.59 -14.45 52.37
CA MET A 19 2.54 -13.84 51.56
C MET A 19 2.78 -14.22 50.11
N THR A 20 1.82 -14.83 49.49
CA THR A 20 1.89 -15.16 48.06
C THR A 20 1.14 -14.08 47.30
N PHE A 21 1.81 -13.46 46.35
CA PHE A 21 1.22 -12.56 45.39
C PHE A 21 1.19 -13.24 44.04
N ASN A 22 0.06 -13.27 43.39
CA ASN A 22 -0.04 -13.64 42.00
C ASN A 22 0.17 -12.36 41.17
N VAL A 23 1.25 -12.29 40.45
CA VAL A 23 1.46 -11.24 39.44
C VAL A 23 1.02 -11.85 38.12
N LEU A 24 0.01 -11.25 37.52
CA LEU A 24 -0.46 -11.63 36.19
C LEU A 24 0.18 -10.60 35.23
N ASP A 25 1.01 -11.11 34.32
CA ASP A 25 1.47 -10.35 33.17
C ASP A 25 0.52 -10.64 32.01
N GLU A 26 -0.01 -9.60 31.40
CA GLU A 26 -0.77 -9.73 30.17
C GLU A 26 0.18 -9.93 28.99
N GLU A 27 -0.19 -10.81 28.06
CA GLU A 27 0.55 -10.95 26.82
C GLU A 27 0.54 -9.64 26.05
N LEU A 28 1.71 -9.24 25.55
CA LEU A 28 1.83 -8.04 24.75
C LEU A 28 1.28 -8.30 23.35
N GLU A 29 0.28 -7.51 22.98
CA GLU A 29 -0.38 -7.56 21.68
C GLU A 29 -0.42 -6.16 21.06
N GLY A 30 -0.46 -6.10 19.72
CA GLY A 30 -0.53 -4.83 19.01
C GLY A 30 -1.43 -4.88 17.78
N TYR A 31 -1.87 -3.72 17.33
CA TYR A 31 -2.56 -3.57 16.05
C TYR A 31 -1.57 -3.31 14.92
N LEU A 32 -1.91 -3.75 13.72
CA LEU A 32 -1.33 -3.25 12.49
C LEU A 32 -2.19 -2.09 11.98
N GLN A 33 -1.54 -0.97 11.65
CA GLN A 33 -2.09 0.08 10.80
C GLN A 33 -1.30 0.11 9.50
N LEU A 34 -1.97 0.00 8.37
CA LEU A 34 -1.37 0.08 7.04
C LEU A 34 -1.80 1.38 6.37
N ILE A 35 -0.84 2.08 5.77
CA ILE A 35 -1.08 3.27 4.95
C ILE A 35 -0.78 2.91 3.50
N LYS A 36 -1.81 2.94 2.65
CA LYS A 36 -1.62 2.79 1.21
C LYS A 36 -0.95 4.04 0.66
N THR A 37 0.18 3.88 -0.04
CA THR A 37 0.98 4.99 -0.57
C THR A 37 1.29 4.81 -2.05
N ASP A 38 1.43 5.91 -2.72
CA ASP A 38 1.89 6.07 -4.09
C ASP A 38 3.43 6.11 -4.09
N THR A 39 4.07 5.32 -4.95
CA THR A 39 5.54 5.22 -5.01
C THR A 39 6.16 6.48 -5.61
N GLU A 40 5.52 7.09 -6.60
CA GLU A 40 6.01 8.23 -7.36
C GLU A 40 5.93 9.52 -6.54
N THR A 41 4.84 9.71 -5.80
CA THR A 41 4.59 10.93 -5.01
C THR A 41 4.93 10.78 -3.53
N GLY A 42 5.00 9.55 -3.02
CA GLY A 42 5.14 9.23 -1.60
C GLY A 42 3.92 9.56 -0.74
N LYS A 43 2.81 10.00 -1.36
CA LYS A 43 1.59 10.40 -0.69
C LYS A 43 0.68 9.21 -0.40
N ALA A 44 -0.23 9.39 0.56
CA ALA A 44 -1.28 8.41 0.81
C ALA A 44 -2.24 8.33 -0.39
N VAL A 45 -2.63 7.10 -0.77
CA VAL A 45 -3.63 6.85 -1.80
C VAL A 45 -5.01 6.83 -1.14
N LYS A 46 -5.78 7.89 -1.32
CA LYS A 46 -7.10 8.07 -0.69
C LYS A 46 -8.21 7.35 -1.47
N ILE A 47 -8.08 6.03 -1.54
CA ILE A 47 -9.03 5.14 -2.21
C ILE A 47 -9.41 4.03 -1.25
N ALA A 48 -10.71 3.89 -1.01
CA ALA A 48 -11.26 2.80 -0.21
C ALA A 48 -11.24 1.46 -0.97
N ASN A 49 -11.37 0.37 -0.20
CA ASN A 49 -11.54 -0.99 -0.70
C ASN A 49 -10.31 -1.59 -1.42
N THR A 50 -9.11 -1.05 -1.19
CA THR A 50 -7.90 -1.81 -1.48
C THR A 50 -7.86 -3.03 -0.56
N ALA A 51 -7.74 -4.22 -1.11
CA ALA A 51 -7.91 -5.48 -0.40
C ALA A 51 -6.56 -6.12 -0.04
N PHE A 52 -6.39 -6.52 1.21
CA PHE A 52 -5.17 -7.13 1.74
C PHE A 52 -5.42 -8.47 2.41
N ALA A 53 -4.41 -9.33 2.34
CA ALA A 53 -4.29 -10.56 3.10
C ALA A 53 -3.18 -10.41 4.14
N LEU A 54 -3.42 -10.91 5.35
CA LEU A 54 -2.46 -10.91 6.45
C LEU A 54 -2.06 -12.34 6.80
N TYR A 55 -0.75 -12.56 7.02
CA TYR A 55 -0.20 -13.85 7.38
C TYR A 55 0.72 -13.74 8.59
N GLN A 56 0.66 -14.75 9.46
CA GLN A 56 1.69 -15.00 10.45
C GLN A 56 2.81 -15.82 9.83
N LEU A 57 4.07 -15.50 10.16
CA LEU A 57 5.25 -16.22 9.72
C LEU A 57 5.84 -17.03 10.87
N ASP A 58 6.12 -18.31 10.62
CA ASP A 58 6.90 -19.12 11.56
C ASP A 58 8.42 -18.88 11.42
N GLU A 59 9.23 -19.61 12.18
CA GLU A 59 10.69 -19.52 12.15
C GLU A 59 11.31 -19.88 10.79
N LYS A 60 10.57 -20.59 9.93
CA LYS A 60 10.97 -21.00 8.58
C LYS A 60 10.31 -20.19 7.48
N ASP A 61 9.74 -19.03 7.82
CA ASP A 61 8.98 -18.15 6.92
C ASP A 61 7.76 -18.80 6.25
N ARG A 62 7.21 -19.86 6.83
CA ARG A 62 5.96 -20.45 6.33
C ARG A 62 4.79 -19.57 6.74
N LYS A 63 3.93 -19.29 5.77
CA LYS A 63 2.77 -18.41 5.92
C LYS A 63 1.56 -19.16 6.48
N THR A 64 0.92 -18.60 7.50
CA THR A 64 -0.40 -19.01 7.99
C THR A 64 -1.35 -17.85 7.85
N ARG A 65 -2.43 -17.99 7.06
CA ARG A 65 -3.42 -16.96 6.83
C ARG A 65 -4.13 -16.60 8.13
N ILE A 66 -4.28 -15.30 8.40
CA ILE A 66 -4.96 -14.78 9.58
C ILE A 66 -6.40 -14.42 9.23
N SER A 67 -7.32 -14.82 10.13
CA SER A 67 -8.72 -14.47 10.05
C SER A 67 -9.16 -13.81 11.36
N MET A 68 -9.82 -12.66 11.26
CA MET A 68 -10.27 -11.83 12.37
C MET A 68 -11.78 -11.57 12.28
N ILE A 69 -12.40 -11.05 13.35
CA ILE A 69 -13.80 -10.62 13.33
C ILE A 69 -14.00 -9.61 12.19
N ASP A 70 -15.03 -9.82 11.38
CA ASP A 70 -15.41 -8.91 10.29
C ASP A 70 -16.23 -7.73 10.84
N PRO A 71 -15.65 -6.52 10.94
CA PRO A 71 -16.37 -5.37 11.51
C PRO A 71 -17.54 -4.91 10.64
N ALA A 72 -17.50 -5.19 9.33
CA ALA A 72 -18.56 -4.82 8.38
C ALA A 72 -19.80 -5.73 8.50
N SER A 73 -19.64 -6.92 9.10
CA SER A 73 -20.73 -7.91 9.20
C SER A 73 -21.77 -7.57 10.24
N GLY A 74 -21.46 -6.72 11.22
CA GLY A 74 -22.28 -6.47 12.40
C GLY A 74 -22.43 -7.68 13.35
N SER A 75 -21.65 -8.76 13.12
CA SER A 75 -21.67 -10.00 13.89
C SER A 75 -20.37 -10.17 14.69
N ALA A 76 -20.47 -10.47 15.97
CA ALA A 76 -19.32 -10.73 16.84
C ALA A 76 -18.60 -12.07 16.54
N THR A 77 -19.15 -12.89 15.66
CA THR A 77 -18.61 -14.24 15.38
C THR A 77 -18.20 -14.46 13.93
N LYS A 78 -18.70 -13.63 12.99
CA LYS A 78 -18.34 -13.74 11.59
C LYS A 78 -16.91 -13.25 11.39
N LYS A 79 -16.08 -14.07 10.77
CA LYS A 79 -14.68 -13.77 10.49
C LYS A 79 -14.45 -13.46 9.01
N THR A 80 -13.46 -12.61 8.76
CA THR A 80 -12.88 -12.35 7.43
C THR A 80 -11.38 -12.56 7.47
N ASP A 81 -10.80 -12.95 6.35
CA ASP A 81 -9.37 -13.05 6.11
C ASP A 81 -8.91 -12.04 5.04
N VAL A 82 -9.80 -11.12 4.66
CA VAL A 82 -9.54 -10.01 3.75
C VAL A 82 -9.81 -8.69 4.48
N PHE A 83 -8.83 -7.81 4.46
CA PHE A 83 -8.86 -6.52 5.13
C PHE A 83 -8.84 -5.39 4.09
N TYR A 84 -9.59 -4.32 4.32
CA TYR A 84 -9.79 -3.25 3.35
C TYR A 84 -9.35 -1.90 3.87
N THR A 85 -8.83 -1.05 2.96
CA THR A 85 -8.62 0.37 3.28
C THR A 85 -9.93 1.12 3.36
N ASP A 86 -9.95 2.15 4.19
CA ASP A 86 -10.98 3.18 4.21
C ASP A 86 -10.77 4.25 3.11
N ALA A 87 -11.58 5.32 3.13
CA ALA A 87 -11.52 6.41 2.16
C ALA A 87 -10.24 7.26 2.27
N ASP A 88 -9.52 7.19 3.38
CA ASP A 88 -8.23 7.87 3.57
C ASP A 88 -7.04 6.98 3.19
N GLY A 89 -7.28 5.77 2.68
CA GLY A 89 -6.26 4.80 2.31
C GLY A 89 -5.63 4.10 3.51
N LEU A 90 -6.32 4.08 4.65
CA LEU A 90 -5.87 3.44 5.87
C LEU A 90 -6.58 2.10 6.08
N MET A 91 -5.85 1.10 6.53
CA MET A 91 -6.39 -0.16 7.04
C MET A 91 -5.82 -0.39 8.43
N LYS A 92 -6.68 -0.65 9.41
CA LYS A 92 -6.30 -1.08 10.76
C LYS A 92 -6.89 -2.47 11.01
N THR A 93 -6.09 -3.37 11.60
CA THR A 93 -6.60 -4.70 11.99
C THR A 93 -7.71 -4.53 13.05
N PRO A 94 -8.84 -5.27 12.92
CA PRO A 94 -9.95 -5.17 13.88
C PRO A 94 -9.63 -5.79 15.23
N GLU A 95 -8.70 -6.75 15.27
CA GLU A 95 -8.23 -7.42 16.49
C GLU A 95 -6.73 -7.21 16.65
N LYS A 96 -6.24 -7.29 17.88
CA LYS A 96 -4.80 -7.26 18.18
C LYS A 96 -4.12 -8.53 17.67
N LEU A 97 -2.85 -8.38 17.34
CA LEU A 97 -1.94 -9.45 16.93
C LEU A 97 -0.98 -9.75 18.08
N PRO A 98 -0.73 -11.02 18.42
CA PRO A 98 0.30 -11.43 19.37
C PRO A 98 1.69 -10.97 18.94
N LEU A 99 2.67 -11.09 19.84
CA LEU A 99 4.08 -10.96 19.46
C LEU A 99 4.42 -11.95 18.34
N GLY A 100 5.15 -11.47 17.31
CA GLY A 100 5.52 -12.33 16.20
C GLY A 100 5.88 -11.60 14.94
N ARG A 101 6.18 -12.39 13.91
CA ARG A 101 6.54 -11.94 12.56
C ARG A 101 5.34 -12.11 11.64
N TYR A 102 5.12 -11.11 10.81
CA TYR A 102 3.94 -11.04 9.95
C TYR A 102 4.31 -10.60 8.54
N LEU A 103 3.40 -10.88 7.62
CA LEU A 103 3.50 -10.47 6.22
C LEU A 103 2.12 -10.03 5.73
N ILE A 104 2.09 -8.96 4.96
CA ILE A 104 0.89 -8.48 4.30
C ILE A 104 1.08 -8.46 2.79
N GLU A 105 0.07 -8.92 2.05
CA GLU A 105 0.00 -8.96 0.60
C GLU A 105 -1.25 -8.23 0.11
N GLU A 106 -1.12 -7.50 -0.99
CA GLU A 106 -2.25 -6.90 -1.66
C GLU A 106 -2.93 -7.92 -2.56
N LEU A 107 -4.24 -8.11 -2.36
CA LEU A 107 -5.06 -8.99 -3.19
C LEU A 107 -5.68 -8.26 -4.37
N GLN A 108 -6.03 -6.99 -4.15
CA GLN A 108 -6.61 -6.11 -5.14
C GLN A 108 -6.12 -4.69 -4.88
N GLY A 109 -5.39 -4.14 -5.83
CA GLY A 109 -4.91 -2.77 -5.81
C GLY A 109 -6.00 -1.74 -6.13
N PRO A 110 -5.77 -0.46 -5.81
CA PRO A 110 -6.67 0.61 -6.18
C PRO A 110 -6.58 0.91 -7.67
N GLU A 111 -7.65 1.52 -8.22
CA GLU A 111 -7.69 1.96 -9.61
C GLU A 111 -6.56 2.95 -9.92
N GLY A 112 -5.88 2.77 -11.07
CA GLY A 112 -4.77 3.59 -11.50
C GLY A 112 -3.39 3.11 -11.02
N TYR A 113 -3.33 2.02 -10.26
CA TYR A 113 -2.09 1.46 -9.73
C TYR A 113 -1.85 0.04 -10.23
N PHE A 114 -0.57 -0.28 -10.40
CA PHE A 114 -0.13 -1.63 -10.72
C PHE A 114 -0.11 -2.49 -9.45
N ASN A 115 -0.85 -3.60 -9.47
CA ASN A 115 -0.82 -4.60 -8.39
C ASN A 115 0.28 -5.61 -8.72
N ASP A 116 1.44 -5.50 -8.04
CA ASP A 116 2.53 -6.45 -8.16
C ASP A 116 2.31 -7.66 -7.22
N PRO A 117 2.02 -8.85 -7.76
CA PRO A 117 1.77 -10.05 -6.94
C PRO A 117 3.04 -10.57 -6.23
N ALA A 118 4.22 -10.07 -6.58
CA ALA A 118 5.47 -10.41 -5.93
C ALA A 118 5.82 -9.47 -4.78
N TYR A 119 5.15 -8.31 -4.68
CA TYR A 119 5.40 -7.34 -3.63
C TYR A 119 4.62 -7.68 -2.35
N TYR A 120 5.31 -7.59 -1.23
CA TYR A 120 4.73 -7.77 0.10
C TYR A 120 5.49 -6.94 1.13
N VAL A 121 4.85 -6.68 2.27
CA VAL A 121 5.47 -5.98 3.40
C VAL A 121 5.56 -6.94 4.59
N LYS A 122 6.77 -7.07 5.19
CA LYS A 122 6.99 -7.80 6.45
C LYS A 122 7.05 -6.82 7.60
N PHE A 123 6.46 -7.17 8.73
CA PHE A 123 6.53 -6.42 9.97
C PHE A 123 6.58 -7.33 11.19
N GLU A 124 6.85 -6.76 12.35
CA GLU A 124 6.91 -7.51 13.60
C GLU A 124 6.20 -6.76 14.72
N ILE A 125 5.46 -7.50 15.55
CA ILE A 125 4.97 -7.04 16.84
C ILE A 125 6.01 -7.46 17.87
N LYS A 126 6.69 -6.49 18.51
CA LYS A 126 7.83 -6.71 19.43
C LYS A 126 7.56 -6.15 20.82
N SER A 127 8.16 -6.77 21.82
CA SER A 127 8.03 -6.34 23.22
C SER A 127 8.79 -5.04 23.56
N ASP A 128 9.76 -4.66 22.73
CA ASP A 128 10.61 -3.48 22.92
C ASP A 128 10.11 -2.21 22.18
N ARG A 129 8.97 -2.31 21.50
CA ARG A 129 8.37 -1.15 20.80
C ARG A 129 7.80 -0.13 21.78
N VAL A 130 8.00 1.14 21.46
CA VAL A 130 7.39 2.24 22.17
C VAL A 130 5.90 2.29 21.84
N TRP A 131 5.06 2.32 22.86
CA TRP A 131 3.62 2.47 22.73
C TRP A 131 3.26 3.78 22.04
N GLN A 132 2.40 3.73 21.04
CA GLN A 132 1.77 4.92 20.50
C GLN A 132 0.49 5.21 21.28
N VAL A 133 0.40 6.40 21.84
CA VAL A 133 -0.84 6.86 22.50
C VAL A 133 -1.84 7.23 21.41
N VAL A 134 -2.92 6.46 21.30
CA VAL A 134 -4.02 6.73 20.37
C VAL A 134 -5.19 7.32 21.14
N GLY A 135 -5.39 8.63 20.98
CA GLY A 135 -6.50 9.36 21.62
C GLY A 135 -6.06 10.31 22.74
N ASN A 136 -7.03 11.01 23.33
CA ASN A 136 -6.78 11.92 24.45
C ASN A 136 -6.28 11.13 25.67
N ALA A 137 -5.18 11.55 26.24
CA ALA A 137 -4.45 10.95 27.37
C ALA A 137 -5.24 10.80 28.70
N THR A 138 -6.55 10.83 28.67
CA THR A 138 -7.40 10.72 29.85
C THR A 138 -7.99 9.32 30.07
N ASN A 139 -7.79 8.39 29.12
CA ASN A 139 -8.17 6.98 29.28
C ASN A 139 -6.93 6.10 29.24
N ASP A 140 -6.70 5.32 30.27
CA ASP A 140 -5.56 4.46 30.58
C ASP A 140 -5.31 3.31 29.58
N MET A 141 -5.53 3.50 28.28
CA MET A 141 -5.24 2.49 27.27
C MET A 141 -4.28 3.02 26.22
N ASP A 142 -3.00 2.88 26.51
CA ASP A 142 -1.96 2.96 25.49
C ASP A 142 -2.18 1.79 24.51
N GLU A 143 -2.58 2.08 23.27
CA GLU A 143 -2.65 1.07 22.21
C GLU A 143 -1.28 0.93 21.55
N TYR A 144 -0.76 -0.29 21.51
CA TYR A 144 0.42 -0.59 20.71
C TYR A 144 0.03 -0.75 19.24
N ILE A 145 0.47 0.17 18.38
CA ILE A 145 0.19 0.16 16.95
C ILE A 145 1.51 0.13 16.17
N VAL A 146 1.66 -0.87 15.31
CA VAL A 146 2.70 -0.90 14.29
C VAL A 146 2.13 -0.29 13.02
N THR A 147 2.79 0.75 12.51
CA THR A 147 2.37 1.42 11.27
C THR A 147 3.32 1.09 10.14
N GLU A 148 2.79 0.53 9.06
CA GLU A 148 3.54 0.18 7.86
C GLU A 148 2.96 0.89 6.63
N LYS A 149 3.78 1.05 5.60
CA LYS A 149 3.37 1.58 4.29
C LYS A 149 3.35 0.48 3.26
N TYR A 150 2.33 0.47 2.42
CA TYR A 150 2.25 -0.40 1.26
C TYR A 150 2.22 0.46 -0.01
N CYS A 151 3.29 0.38 -0.81
CA CYS A 151 3.51 1.25 -1.95
C CYS A 151 3.13 0.53 -3.25
N ASN A 152 2.43 1.21 -4.17
CA ASN A 152 2.25 0.74 -5.54
C ASN A 152 2.73 1.80 -6.52
N HIS A 153 3.18 1.34 -7.69
CA HIS A 153 3.47 2.19 -8.83
C HIS A 153 2.19 2.55 -9.58
N GLU A 154 2.14 3.76 -10.12
CA GLU A 154 1.08 4.15 -11.05
C GLU A 154 1.10 3.28 -12.31
N THR A 155 -0.08 3.00 -12.86
CA THR A 155 -0.20 2.34 -14.15
C THR A 155 0.04 3.36 -15.26
N LEU A 156 1.09 3.14 -16.04
CA LEU A 156 1.44 3.99 -17.17
C LEU A 156 0.97 3.36 -18.48
N GLY A 157 0.55 4.22 -19.42
CA GLY A 157 0.28 3.85 -20.81
C GLY A 157 1.51 4.13 -21.69
N GLN A 158 1.66 3.37 -22.79
CA GLN A 158 2.65 3.62 -23.81
C GLN A 158 1.96 4.06 -25.10
N LEU A 159 2.52 5.08 -25.77
CA LEU A 159 2.06 5.58 -27.07
C LEU A 159 3.09 5.25 -28.15
N THR A 160 2.67 4.52 -29.19
CA THR A 160 3.46 4.29 -30.39
C THR A 160 2.90 5.10 -31.55
N ILE A 161 3.72 5.93 -32.17
CA ILE A 161 3.38 6.68 -33.40
C ILE A 161 4.22 6.15 -34.55
N ARG A 162 3.58 5.83 -35.68
CA ARG A 162 4.24 5.46 -36.93
C ARG A 162 3.87 6.44 -38.03
N LYS A 163 4.88 7.07 -38.63
CA LYS A 163 4.72 7.95 -39.76
C LYS A 163 5.01 7.23 -41.07
N LEU A 164 4.01 7.21 -41.97
CA LEU A 164 4.13 6.71 -43.33
C LEU A 164 3.94 7.87 -44.32
N GLY A 165 4.54 7.75 -45.46
CA GLY A 165 4.37 8.71 -46.57
C GLY A 165 4.70 8.10 -47.93
N ASN A 166 4.28 8.76 -48.98
CA ASN A 166 4.64 8.37 -50.33
C ASN A 166 6.05 8.88 -50.66
N VAL A 167 6.96 7.96 -50.92
CA VAL A 167 8.35 8.25 -51.29
C VAL A 167 8.52 7.96 -52.77
N LEU A 168 9.14 8.88 -53.53
CA LEU A 168 9.49 8.66 -54.92
C LEU A 168 10.53 7.55 -55.02
N THR A 169 10.19 6.45 -55.68
CA THR A 169 11.08 5.29 -55.82
C THR A 169 11.61 5.09 -57.22
N ASP A 170 10.89 5.59 -58.24
CA ASP A 170 11.29 5.39 -59.62
C ASP A 170 10.64 6.43 -60.55
N TYR A 171 11.17 6.51 -61.77
CA TYR A 171 10.61 7.28 -62.88
C TYR A 171 10.65 6.43 -64.17
N GLN A 172 9.48 6.03 -64.65
CA GLN A 172 9.32 5.16 -65.83
C GLN A 172 8.28 5.74 -66.79
N ASP A 173 8.56 5.68 -68.07
CA ASP A 173 7.65 6.10 -69.16
C ASP A 173 7.09 7.51 -68.98
N GLY A 174 7.85 8.44 -68.46
CA GLY A 174 7.40 9.82 -68.22
C GLY A 174 6.57 10.02 -66.94
N GLN A 175 6.46 9.01 -66.08
CA GLN A 175 5.66 9.04 -64.85
C GLN A 175 6.54 8.80 -63.60
N PHE A 176 6.25 9.53 -62.53
CA PHE A 176 6.85 9.33 -61.22
C PHE A 176 6.13 8.17 -60.51
N ILE A 177 6.90 7.24 -59.98
CA ILE A 177 6.40 6.08 -59.24
C ILE A 177 6.68 6.35 -57.75
N TYR A 178 5.61 6.26 -56.94
CA TYR A 178 5.68 6.43 -55.49
C TYR A 178 5.32 5.13 -54.80
N THR A 179 6.04 4.81 -53.74
CA THR A 179 5.70 3.73 -52.83
C THR A 179 5.51 4.29 -51.44
N GLN A 180 4.62 3.65 -50.64
CA GLN A 180 4.46 4.01 -49.26
C GLN A 180 5.62 3.44 -48.44
N ASP A 181 6.30 4.30 -47.70
CA ASP A 181 7.44 3.93 -46.87
C ASP A 181 7.44 4.71 -45.55
N ASN A 182 8.29 4.29 -44.63
CA ASN A 182 8.51 4.92 -43.35
C ASN A 182 9.16 6.28 -43.49
N ILE A 183 8.68 7.27 -42.74
CA ILE A 183 9.25 8.64 -42.77
C ILE A 183 9.95 8.91 -41.45
N ALA A 184 11.30 9.04 -41.53
CA ALA A 184 12.12 9.51 -40.41
C ALA A 184 12.08 11.04 -40.27
N GLY A 185 12.40 11.53 -39.08
CA GLY A 185 12.57 12.95 -38.80
C GLY A 185 11.26 13.75 -38.68
N ALA A 186 10.10 13.11 -38.70
CA ALA A 186 8.83 13.79 -38.39
C ALA A 186 8.75 14.08 -36.89
N VAL A 187 8.51 15.35 -36.53
CA VAL A 187 8.41 15.82 -35.14
C VAL A 187 6.95 15.95 -34.77
N TYR A 188 6.60 15.43 -33.59
CA TYR A 188 5.27 15.54 -33.00
C TYR A 188 5.37 16.14 -31.60
N GLU A 189 4.48 17.04 -31.30
CA GLU A 189 4.20 17.48 -29.93
C GLU A 189 2.95 16.75 -29.43
N ILE A 190 3.07 16.15 -28.23
CA ILE A 190 1.96 15.49 -27.55
C ILE A 190 1.49 16.43 -26.46
N HIS A 191 0.23 16.82 -26.53
CA HIS A 191 -0.40 17.70 -25.54
C HIS A 191 -1.51 16.96 -24.81
N ALA A 192 -1.67 17.27 -23.51
CA ALA A 192 -2.78 16.76 -22.71
C ALA A 192 -4.11 17.29 -23.24
N ALA A 193 -4.99 16.42 -23.71
CA ALA A 193 -6.32 16.81 -24.22
C ALA A 193 -7.30 17.22 -23.10
N ALA A 194 -7.03 16.78 -21.88
CA ALA A 194 -7.78 17.12 -20.67
C ALA A 194 -6.83 17.16 -19.47
N ASP A 195 -7.31 17.60 -18.32
CA ASP A 195 -6.56 17.50 -17.07
C ASP A 195 -6.26 16.04 -16.73
N ILE A 196 -4.98 15.70 -16.51
CA ILE A 196 -4.52 14.36 -16.10
C ILE A 196 -4.16 14.44 -14.62
N ALA A 197 -5.08 13.99 -13.77
CA ALA A 197 -4.89 13.98 -12.33
C ALA A 197 -4.00 12.80 -11.89
N THR A 198 -3.29 12.98 -10.76
CA THR A 198 -2.64 11.85 -10.08
C THR A 198 -3.69 10.88 -9.55
N PRO A 199 -3.46 9.55 -9.62
CA PRO A 199 -4.47 8.57 -9.21
C PRO A 199 -4.67 8.50 -7.70
N ASP A 200 -3.79 9.15 -6.89
CA ASP A 200 -3.85 9.20 -5.42
C ASP A 200 -5.09 9.91 -4.86
N ARG A 201 -5.87 10.58 -5.70
CA ARG A 201 -7.07 11.39 -5.38
C ARG A 201 -6.81 12.53 -4.40
N GLN A 202 -5.61 13.07 -4.37
CA GLN A 202 -5.26 14.22 -3.54
C GLN A 202 -5.37 15.57 -4.25
N GLY A 203 -5.97 15.59 -5.44
CA GLY A 203 -6.23 16.83 -6.21
C GLY A 203 -5.00 17.43 -6.88
N THR A 204 -3.93 16.65 -7.04
CA THR A 204 -2.77 16.98 -7.85
C THR A 204 -2.95 16.53 -9.29
N TYR A 205 -2.14 17.09 -10.19
CA TYR A 205 -2.22 16.80 -11.62
C TYR A 205 -0.81 16.61 -12.17
N TRP A 206 -0.65 15.61 -13.02
CA TRP A 206 0.54 15.45 -13.82
C TRP A 206 0.59 16.52 -14.93
N TYR A 207 -0.55 16.74 -15.62
CA TYR A 207 -0.68 17.71 -16.68
C TYR A 207 -2.06 18.37 -16.63
N LYS A 208 -2.12 19.65 -17.04
CA LYS A 208 -3.36 20.36 -17.30
C LYS A 208 -3.72 20.28 -18.77
N SER A 209 -4.98 20.47 -19.11
CA SER A 209 -5.43 20.54 -20.50
C SER A 209 -4.62 21.56 -21.29
N GLY A 210 -4.02 21.13 -22.39
CA GLY A 210 -3.15 21.91 -23.25
C GLY A 210 -1.66 21.87 -22.91
N ASP A 211 -1.25 21.30 -21.76
CA ASP A 211 0.16 21.18 -21.40
C ASP A 211 0.89 20.28 -22.39
N LEU A 212 2.15 20.65 -22.71
CA LEU A 212 3.06 19.81 -23.48
C LEU A 212 3.50 18.63 -22.61
N VAL A 213 3.17 17.41 -23.06
CA VAL A 213 3.57 16.15 -22.39
C VAL A 213 4.93 15.69 -22.88
N ALA A 214 5.11 15.66 -24.22
CA ALA A 214 6.36 15.22 -24.85
C ALA A 214 6.54 15.80 -26.25
N THR A 215 7.80 15.90 -26.70
CA THR A 215 8.15 16.15 -28.10
C THR A 215 8.94 14.95 -28.60
N ILE A 216 8.42 14.27 -29.62
CA ILE A 216 8.98 13.03 -30.15
C ILE A 216 9.32 13.16 -31.62
N THR A 217 10.34 12.40 -32.08
CA THR A 217 10.80 12.43 -33.48
C THR A 217 10.88 11.00 -34.00
N THR A 218 10.28 10.75 -35.17
CA THR A 218 10.34 9.40 -35.81
C THR A 218 11.76 9.03 -36.23
N GLY A 219 12.16 7.81 -35.88
CA GLY A 219 13.44 7.21 -36.31
C GLY A 219 13.42 6.68 -37.75
N ALA A 220 14.46 5.95 -38.12
CA ALA A 220 14.63 5.37 -39.45
C ALA A 220 13.48 4.46 -39.89
N GLU A 221 12.91 3.74 -38.94
CA GLU A 221 11.72 2.87 -39.16
C GLU A 221 10.38 3.65 -39.13
N GLY A 222 10.44 4.99 -39.10
CA GLY A 222 9.27 5.85 -39.03
C GLY A 222 8.49 5.73 -37.73
N GLN A 223 9.07 5.12 -36.70
CA GLN A 223 8.40 4.78 -35.44
C GLN A 223 9.06 5.48 -34.25
N VAL A 224 8.23 5.83 -33.29
CA VAL A 224 8.64 6.29 -31.95
C VAL A 224 7.79 5.55 -30.93
N ASP A 225 8.44 5.02 -29.91
CA ASP A 225 7.82 4.42 -28.73
C ASP A 225 8.14 5.33 -27.52
N GLU A 226 7.09 5.74 -26.82
CA GLU A 226 7.14 6.55 -25.60
C GLU A 226 6.35 5.86 -24.45
#